data_b763c44729744d47a0579269995035a4
#
_entry.id   b763c44729744d47a0579269995035a4
#
_cell.length_a   1.000
_cell.length_b   1.000
_cell.length_c   1.000
_cell.angle_alpha   90.00
_cell.angle_beta   90.00
_cell.angle_gamma   90.00
#
_symmetry.space_group_name_H-M   'P 1'
#
loop_
_entity.id
_entity.type
_entity.pdbx_description
1 polymer ?
#
loop_
_entity_poly.entity_id
_entity_poly.type
_entity_poly.pdbx_seq_one_letter_code
_entity_poly.pdbx_strand_id
1 'polypeptide(L)'
;MNFDLLREVLESEALAEGLELYEIYFTSSEGLSAETLEKEISSFSSGVSAGISFRCVWQGKMGSAATELFEENELRSLVRRAKANAEVIENGEQAVIFGGSDRYEQLDNQEISMPTVSDVKAIALSIQNSIYAQNELVADGTQAGVFAEKASVELANSLGLRLSGRQCVKGAYAQAVINKDGEAQDAFDFALDLESGDIISQNAVKAALSKLGAEEIQSGKYKVIMDGKQMRAMLSAFSGVFSGKNAMLGLSLLAGKEGEKIAADFVTLVDDPFLASGVATAFDGEGVATYKKSVIENGTLKTLLYDLAYAKKAGKQSTANGQRASYAQQINIAPFGFYIKGGELTDDQLIEKMGDGIYITELKGLHAGANAVTGDFSIESAGFVVKDGHLAGAVKGFTVAGNFFDMLKQIEAVARDVKMGMPSGFTTYGSPDVLLGEMSIAGK
;
A
#
# COMPACT_ATOMS: atom_id res chain seq x y z
N MET A 1 -14.37 -17.24 17.41
CA MET A 1 -14.07 -18.64 17.00
C MET A 1 -12.76 -19.05 17.66
N ASN A 2 -12.60 -20.29 18.13
CA ASN A 2 -11.36 -20.72 18.81
C ASN A 2 -10.46 -21.41 17.77
N PHE A 3 -9.34 -20.78 17.41
CA PHE A 3 -8.38 -21.30 16.44
C PHE A 3 -7.77 -22.65 16.89
N ASP A 4 -7.54 -22.87 18.20
CA ASP A 4 -6.96 -24.12 18.69
C ASP A 4 -7.84 -25.34 18.37
N LEU A 5 -9.16 -25.20 18.47
CA LEU A 5 -10.08 -26.31 18.13
C LEU A 5 -10.05 -26.63 16.63
N LEU A 6 -9.98 -25.59 15.76
CA LEU A 6 -9.87 -25.80 14.31
C LEU A 6 -8.54 -26.48 13.96
N ARG A 7 -7.46 -26.02 14.58
CA ARG A 7 -6.12 -26.56 14.40
C ARG A 7 -6.05 -28.05 14.80
N GLU A 8 -6.59 -28.45 15.93
CA GLU A 8 -6.59 -29.85 16.38
C GLU A 8 -7.24 -30.79 15.36
N VAL A 9 -8.34 -30.38 14.74
CA VAL A 9 -9.00 -31.18 13.70
C VAL A 9 -8.11 -31.30 12.46
N LEU A 10 -7.52 -30.21 12.01
CA LEU A 10 -6.64 -30.17 10.82
C LEU A 10 -5.36 -30.98 11.05
N GLU A 11 -4.72 -30.87 12.22
CA GLU A 11 -3.54 -31.63 12.60
C GLU A 11 -3.83 -33.14 12.68
N SER A 12 -4.98 -33.51 13.26
CA SER A 12 -5.43 -34.89 13.31
C SER A 12 -5.60 -35.51 11.93
N GLU A 13 -6.23 -34.78 11.00
CA GLU A 13 -6.43 -35.23 9.61
C GLU A 13 -5.11 -35.24 8.83
N ALA A 14 -4.24 -34.25 9.05
CA ALA A 14 -2.93 -34.21 8.42
C ALA A 14 -2.10 -35.45 8.77
N LEU A 15 -2.13 -35.88 10.05
CA LEU A 15 -1.50 -37.10 10.50
C LEU A 15 -2.12 -38.34 9.84
N ALA A 16 -3.44 -38.43 9.75
CA ALA A 16 -4.16 -39.53 9.09
C ALA A 16 -3.82 -39.65 7.61
N GLU A 17 -3.61 -38.50 6.93
CA GLU A 17 -3.20 -38.43 5.52
C GLU A 17 -1.70 -38.60 5.28
N GLY A 18 -0.88 -38.77 6.35
CA GLY A 18 0.56 -38.97 6.27
C GLY A 18 1.34 -37.72 5.88
N LEU A 19 0.81 -36.53 6.20
CA LEU A 19 1.46 -35.25 5.90
C LEU A 19 2.44 -34.88 7.03
N GLU A 20 3.72 -34.76 6.69
CA GLU A 20 4.79 -34.39 7.63
C GLU A 20 4.99 -32.86 7.69
N LEU A 21 4.85 -32.17 6.56
CA LEU A 21 5.06 -30.74 6.44
C LEU A 21 3.77 -30.03 6.00
N TYR A 22 3.22 -29.21 6.88
CA TYR A 22 2.01 -28.45 6.61
C TYR A 22 1.97 -27.15 7.41
N GLU A 23 1.13 -26.24 6.98
CA GLU A 23 0.84 -24.97 7.62
C GLU A 23 -0.66 -24.68 7.59
N ILE A 24 -1.15 -24.11 8.67
CA ILE A 24 -2.51 -23.64 8.88
C ILE A 24 -2.44 -22.12 9.01
N TYR A 25 -3.24 -21.43 8.21
CA TYR A 25 -3.34 -19.96 8.23
C TYR A 25 -4.79 -19.56 8.35
N PHE A 26 -5.13 -18.89 9.41
CA PHE A 26 -6.48 -18.41 9.70
C PHE A 26 -6.49 -16.90 9.75
N THR A 27 -7.50 -16.27 9.14
CA THR A 27 -7.75 -14.84 9.29
C THR A 27 -9.19 -14.59 9.67
N SER A 28 -9.41 -13.53 10.45
CA SER A 28 -10.75 -12.98 10.66
C SER A 28 -10.67 -11.45 10.65
N SER A 29 -11.72 -10.81 10.15
CA SER A 29 -11.87 -9.37 10.21
C SER A 29 -13.28 -8.95 10.59
N GLU A 30 -13.37 -7.80 11.23
CA GLU A 30 -14.61 -7.09 11.53
C GLU A 30 -14.45 -5.68 11.00
N GLY A 31 -15.36 -5.25 10.13
CA GLY A 31 -15.30 -3.95 9.47
C GLY A 31 -16.59 -3.16 9.63
N LEU A 32 -16.44 -1.85 9.75
CA LEU A 32 -17.51 -0.85 9.73
C LEU A 32 -17.12 0.28 8.78
N SER A 33 -18.07 0.74 7.95
CA SER A 33 -17.90 1.96 7.18
C SER A 33 -19.22 2.69 7.01
N ALA A 34 -19.15 4.02 6.88
CA ALA A 34 -20.26 4.85 6.48
C ALA A 34 -19.77 5.90 5.51
N GLU A 35 -20.54 6.17 4.47
CA GLU A 35 -20.26 7.20 3.48
C GLU A 35 -21.46 8.13 3.36
N THR A 36 -21.20 9.38 3.03
CA THR A 36 -22.20 10.41 2.82
C THR A 36 -22.18 10.91 1.39
N LEU A 37 -23.31 11.33 0.92
CA LEU A 37 -23.50 12.08 -0.31
C LEU A 37 -24.67 13.04 -0.08
N GLU A 38 -24.53 14.32 -0.53
CA GLU A 38 -25.60 15.32 -0.45
C GLU A 38 -26.19 15.48 0.98
N LYS A 39 -25.31 15.46 1.99
CA LYS A 39 -25.64 15.62 3.42
C LYS A 39 -26.44 14.49 4.06
N GLU A 40 -26.52 13.35 3.41
CA GLU A 40 -27.19 12.16 3.91
C GLU A 40 -26.21 10.95 3.92
N ILE A 41 -26.52 9.93 4.72
CA ILE A 41 -25.80 8.65 4.63
C ILE A 41 -26.20 7.96 3.33
N SER A 42 -25.25 7.85 2.40
CA SER A 42 -25.44 7.20 1.10
C SER A 42 -25.15 5.71 1.14
N SER A 43 -24.18 5.30 1.96
CA SER A 43 -23.88 3.88 2.17
C SER A 43 -23.47 3.59 3.61
N PHE A 44 -23.69 2.36 4.03
CA PHE A 44 -23.24 1.83 5.30
C PHE A 44 -22.92 0.35 5.13
N SER A 45 -21.78 -0.05 5.64
CA SER A 45 -21.37 -1.46 5.67
C SER A 45 -20.96 -1.88 7.08
N SER A 46 -21.38 -3.06 7.47
CA SER A 46 -20.94 -3.74 8.69
C SER A 46 -20.83 -5.22 8.39
N GLY A 47 -19.68 -5.81 8.64
CA GLY A 47 -19.46 -7.21 8.30
C GLY A 47 -18.37 -7.85 9.15
N VAL A 48 -18.50 -9.17 9.29
CA VAL A 48 -17.46 -10.04 9.85
C VAL A 48 -17.14 -11.07 8.79
N SER A 49 -15.87 -11.29 8.53
CA SER A 49 -15.38 -12.37 7.69
C SER A 49 -14.36 -13.22 8.43
N ALA A 50 -14.32 -14.51 8.13
CA ALA A 50 -13.28 -15.40 8.63
C ALA A 50 -13.06 -16.53 7.63
N GLY A 51 -11.84 -17.02 7.56
CA GLY A 51 -11.51 -18.17 6.75
C GLY A 51 -10.21 -18.80 7.15
N ILE A 52 -10.03 -20.03 6.72
CA ILE A 52 -8.87 -20.84 7.03
C ILE A 52 -8.31 -21.47 5.76
N SER A 53 -7.01 -21.50 5.64
CA SER A 53 -6.32 -22.27 4.62
C SER A 53 -5.40 -23.29 5.25
N PHE A 54 -5.24 -24.36 4.52
CA PHE A 54 -4.27 -25.41 4.81
C PHE A 54 -3.37 -25.57 3.60
N ARG A 55 -2.06 -25.56 3.80
CA ARG A 55 -1.09 -25.90 2.78
C ARG A 55 -0.16 -27.00 3.27
N CYS A 56 0.24 -27.89 2.39
CA CYS A 56 1.11 -29.01 2.73
C CYS A 56 2.13 -29.29 1.63
N VAL A 57 3.22 -29.92 2.03
CA VAL A 57 4.20 -30.49 1.10
C VAL A 57 3.91 -31.97 0.92
N TRP A 58 3.59 -32.39 -0.29
CA TRP A 58 3.42 -33.77 -0.65
C TRP A 58 4.28 -34.13 -1.86
N GLN A 59 5.13 -35.15 -1.73
CA GLN A 59 6.09 -35.55 -2.78
C GLN A 59 6.93 -34.38 -3.32
N GLY A 60 7.35 -33.48 -2.44
CA GLY A 60 8.17 -32.31 -2.78
C GLY A 60 7.41 -31.15 -3.44
N LYS A 61 6.09 -31.23 -3.55
CA LYS A 61 5.22 -30.21 -4.16
C LYS A 61 4.34 -29.56 -3.10
N MET A 62 4.07 -28.28 -3.26
CA MET A 62 3.19 -27.52 -2.36
C MET A 62 1.75 -27.54 -2.89
N GLY A 63 0.84 -28.10 -2.08
CA GLY A 63 -0.59 -27.99 -2.33
C GLY A 63 -1.27 -27.14 -1.28
N SER A 64 -2.36 -26.45 -1.64
CA SER A 64 -3.12 -25.62 -0.72
C SER A 64 -4.62 -25.69 -1.03
N ALA A 65 -5.43 -25.47 -0.01
CA ALA A 65 -6.87 -25.28 -0.13
C ALA A 65 -7.35 -24.32 0.97
N ALA A 66 -8.51 -23.70 0.78
CA ALA A 66 -9.10 -22.76 1.72
C ALA A 66 -10.61 -22.98 1.86
N THR A 67 -11.18 -22.54 2.99
CA THR A 67 -12.61 -22.60 3.27
C THR A 67 -13.04 -21.52 4.27
N GLU A 68 -14.31 -21.12 4.21
CA GLU A 68 -15.00 -20.31 5.22
C GLU A 68 -15.91 -21.18 6.11
N LEU A 69 -15.97 -22.47 5.83
CA LEU A 69 -16.79 -23.43 6.60
C LEU A 69 -15.92 -24.12 7.64
N PHE A 70 -16.39 -24.14 8.89
CA PHE A 70 -15.60 -24.58 10.04
C PHE A 70 -16.13 -25.86 10.69
N GLU A 71 -17.07 -26.53 10.04
CA GLU A 71 -17.54 -27.85 10.48
C GLU A 71 -16.44 -28.89 10.34
N GLU A 72 -16.35 -29.83 11.26
CA GLU A 72 -15.29 -30.83 11.35
C GLU A 72 -15.07 -31.58 10.01
N ASN A 73 -16.17 -31.99 9.36
CA ASN A 73 -16.08 -32.71 8.08
C ASN A 73 -15.47 -31.86 6.97
N GLU A 74 -15.75 -30.56 6.94
CA GLU A 74 -15.20 -29.64 5.96
C GLU A 74 -13.72 -29.37 6.22
N LEU A 75 -13.32 -29.23 7.48
CA LEU A 75 -11.90 -29.08 7.86
C LEU A 75 -11.09 -30.33 7.47
N ARG A 76 -11.64 -31.54 7.68
CA ARG A 76 -10.99 -32.79 7.21
C ARG A 76 -10.91 -32.83 5.68
N SER A 77 -11.96 -32.42 5.00
CA SER A 77 -11.97 -32.29 3.53
C SER A 77 -10.96 -31.27 3.03
N LEU A 78 -10.75 -30.17 3.76
CA LEU A 78 -9.76 -29.13 3.44
C LEU A 78 -8.34 -29.71 3.34
N VAL A 79 -7.93 -30.54 4.30
CA VAL A 79 -6.62 -31.21 4.31
C VAL A 79 -6.46 -32.12 3.09
N ARG A 80 -7.49 -32.96 2.81
CA ARG A 80 -7.47 -33.88 1.65
C ARG A 80 -7.41 -33.13 0.32
N ARG A 81 -8.14 -32.02 0.19
CA ARG A 81 -8.09 -31.16 -1.01
C ARG A 81 -6.71 -30.54 -1.20
N ALA A 82 -6.08 -30.06 -0.13
CA ALA A 82 -4.74 -29.51 -0.22
C ALA A 82 -3.72 -30.56 -0.68
N LYS A 83 -3.79 -31.78 -0.16
CA LYS A 83 -2.94 -32.91 -0.59
C LYS A 83 -3.19 -33.27 -2.05
N ALA A 84 -4.45 -33.41 -2.48
CA ALA A 84 -4.80 -33.71 -3.87
C ALA A 84 -4.33 -32.60 -4.83
N ASN A 85 -4.39 -31.33 -4.41
CA ASN A 85 -3.85 -30.23 -5.20
C ASN A 85 -2.32 -30.34 -5.37
N ALA A 86 -1.59 -30.81 -4.35
CA ALA A 86 -0.14 -31.05 -4.49
C ALA A 86 0.16 -32.16 -5.51
N GLU A 87 -0.68 -33.18 -5.61
CA GLU A 87 -0.47 -34.30 -6.53
C GLU A 87 -0.54 -33.88 -8.00
N VAL A 88 -1.43 -32.95 -8.35
CA VAL A 88 -1.68 -32.54 -9.74
C VAL A 88 -0.80 -31.38 -10.21
N ILE A 89 -0.07 -30.70 -9.34
CA ILE A 89 0.83 -29.62 -9.74
C ILE A 89 2.03 -30.17 -10.50
N GLU A 90 2.21 -29.76 -11.77
CA GLU A 90 3.33 -30.17 -12.61
C GLU A 90 4.59 -29.33 -12.38
N ASN A 91 4.44 -28.00 -12.28
CA ASN A 91 5.54 -27.03 -12.11
C ASN A 91 5.30 -26.17 -10.87
N GLY A 92 5.48 -26.76 -9.69
CA GLY A 92 5.30 -26.06 -8.42
C GLY A 92 6.44 -25.10 -8.08
N GLU A 93 6.15 -24.04 -7.33
CA GLU A 93 7.15 -23.28 -6.60
C GLU A 93 7.86 -24.19 -5.61
N GLN A 94 9.08 -23.79 -5.19
CA GLN A 94 9.80 -24.61 -4.20
C GLN A 94 8.98 -24.69 -2.90
N ALA A 95 8.59 -25.90 -2.54
CA ALA A 95 7.84 -26.17 -1.34
C ALA A 95 8.71 -25.87 -0.10
N VAL A 96 8.29 -24.90 0.71
CA VAL A 96 8.96 -24.52 1.95
C VAL A 96 7.91 -24.30 3.03
N ILE A 97 8.07 -24.96 4.18
CA ILE A 97 7.40 -24.62 5.43
C ILE A 97 8.46 -24.06 6.37
N PHE A 98 8.19 -22.92 6.99
CA PHE A 98 9.17 -22.19 7.78
C PHE A 98 9.13 -22.64 9.26
N GLY A 99 10.28 -22.96 9.82
CA GLY A 99 10.38 -23.45 11.20
C GLY A 99 10.32 -22.36 12.28
N GLY A 100 10.40 -21.10 11.91
CA GLY A 100 10.39 -19.96 12.83
C GLY A 100 11.67 -19.13 12.79
N SER A 101 11.57 -17.89 13.26
CA SER A 101 12.70 -16.97 13.48
C SER A 101 13.12 -17.01 14.94
N ASP A 102 14.40 -16.70 15.21
CA ASP A 102 14.95 -16.68 16.58
C ASP A 102 14.25 -15.63 17.48
N ARG A 103 13.77 -14.55 16.87
CA ARG A 103 13.10 -13.44 17.55
C ARG A 103 12.03 -12.82 16.67
N TYR A 104 10.91 -12.44 17.30
CA TYR A 104 9.86 -11.61 16.72
C TYR A 104 9.74 -10.30 17.50
N GLU A 105 9.50 -9.21 16.79
CA GLU A 105 9.28 -7.91 17.43
C GLU A 105 7.99 -7.95 18.24
N GLN A 106 8.05 -7.40 19.46
CA GLN A 106 6.86 -7.23 20.29
C GLN A 106 6.16 -5.95 19.90
N LEU A 107 5.07 -6.08 19.19
CA LEU A 107 4.22 -4.93 18.85
C LEU A 107 3.31 -4.61 20.03
N ASP A 108 3.21 -3.32 20.33
CA ASP A 108 2.29 -2.85 21.37
C ASP A 108 0.85 -3.01 20.84
N ASN A 109 0.26 -4.13 21.19
CA ASN A 109 -1.14 -4.46 20.85
C ASN A 109 -2.06 -3.65 21.77
N GLN A 110 -2.11 -2.34 21.58
CA GLN A 110 -3.15 -1.54 22.23
C GLN A 110 -4.51 -2.12 21.85
N GLU A 111 -5.36 -2.29 22.82
CA GLU A 111 -6.76 -2.70 22.61
C GLU A 111 -7.47 -1.56 21.86
N ILE A 112 -7.39 -1.58 20.53
CA ILE A 112 -8.02 -0.55 19.71
C ILE A 112 -9.51 -0.85 19.70
N SER A 113 -10.28 0.00 20.38
CA SER A 113 -11.73 -0.10 20.38
C SER A 113 -12.30 0.28 19.02
N MET A 114 -13.13 -0.58 18.46
CA MET A 114 -13.94 -0.26 17.28
C MET A 114 -14.96 0.81 17.64
N PRO A 115 -15.20 1.82 16.77
CA PRO A 115 -16.30 2.74 16.94
C PRO A 115 -17.65 2.00 16.83
N THR A 116 -18.70 2.57 17.38
CA THR A 116 -20.06 2.03 17.17
C THR A 116 -20.61 2.42 15.79
N VAL A 117 -21.67 1.72 15.36
CA VAL A 117 -22.42 2.08 14.14
C VAL A 117 -22.92 3.53 14.18
N SER A 118 -23.35 3.99 15.36
CA SER A 118 -23.79 5.38 15.54
C SER A 118 -22.65 6.35 15.37
N ASP A 119 -21.47 6.02 15.89
CA ASP A 119 -20.29 6.90 15.82
C ASP A 119 -19.82 7.10 14.37
N VAL A 120 -19.67 6.02 13.59
CA VAL A 120 -19.19 6.15 12.20
C VAL A 120 -20.15 6.99 11.35
N LYS A 121 -21.46 6.84 11.54
CA LYS A 121 -22.48 7.64 10.85
C LYS A 121 -22.44 9.11 11.27
N ALA A 122 -22.37 9.36 12.58
CA ALA A 122 -22.32 10.73 13.10
C ALA A 122 -21.06 11.48 12.67
N ILE A 123 -19.91 10.80 12.70
CA ILE A 123 -18.63 11.39 12.29
C ILE A 123 -18.65 11.68 10.77
N ALA A 124 -19.11 10.74 9.93
CA ALA A 124 -19.20 10.96 8.48
C ALA A 124 -20.08 12.18 8.13
N LEU A 125 -21.26 12.29 8.76
CA LEU A 125 -22.14 13.46 8.60
C LEU A 125 -21.48 14.77 9.11
N SER A 126 -20.75 14.70 10.24
CA SER A 126 -20.04 15.86 10.77
C SER A 126 -18.98 16.36 9.80
N ILE A 127 -18.18 15.45 9.22
CA ILE A 127 -17.15 15.79 8.22
C ILE A 127 -17.79 16.41 6.99
N GLN A 128 -18.85 15.83 6.45
CA GLN A 128 -19.54 16.40 5.29
C GLN A 128 -20.12 17.78 5.58
N ASN A 129 -20.73 17.99 6.73
CA ASN A 129 -21.21 19.32 7.14
C ASN A 129 -20.05 20.31 7.28
N SER A 130 -18.90 19.87 7.81
CA SER A 130 -17.68 20.67 7.89
C SER A 130 -17.19 21.09 6.49
N ILE A 131 -17.20 20.17 5.50
CA ILE A 131 -16.83 20.52 4.11
C ILE A 131 -17.72 21.64 3.56
N TYR A 132 -19.06 21.49 3.67
CA TYR A 132 -20.00 22.49 3.18
C TYR A 132 -19.89 23.84 3.92
N ALA A 133 -19.45 23.85 5.18
CA ALA A 133 -19.27 25.06 5.95
C ALA A 133 -18.00 25.87 5.57
N GLN A 134 -17.05 25.26 4.86
CA GLN A 134 -15.77 25.91 4.50
C GLN A 134 -15.94 26.99 3.40
N ASN A 135 -16.81 26.74 2.42
CA ASN A 135 -16.96 27.65 1.29
C ASN A 135 -18.33 27.50 0.59
N GLU A 136 -18.91 28.60 0.14
CA GLU A 136 -20.20 28.63 -0.57
C GLU A 136 -20.17 27.97 -1.96
N LEU A 137 -19.00 27.78 -2.56
CA LEU A 137 -18.81 27.11 -3.85
C LEU A 137 -18.80 25.59 -3.73
N VAL A 138 -18.88 25.02 -2.52
CA VAL A 138 -18.98 23.56 -2.32
C VAL A 138 -20.32 23.09 -2.90
N ALA A 139 -20.21 22.13 -3.83
CA ALA A 139 -21.33 21.69 -4.68
C ALA A 139 -21.69 20.22 -4.44
N ASP A 140 -22.75 19.78 -5.14
CA ASP A 140 -23.18 18.38 -5.19
C ASP A 140 -22.03 17.47 -5.69
N GLY A 141 -22.05 16.21 -5.24
CA GLY A 141 -20.95 15.27 -5.45
C GLY A 141 -19.91 15.28 -4.32
N THR A 142 -20.00 16.24 -3.38
CA THR A 142 -19.18 16.25 -2.16
C THR A 142 -19.52 15.07 -1.27
N GLN A 143 -18.46 14.36 -0.81
CA GLN A 143 -18.59 13.14 -0.03
C GLN A 143 -17.67 13.17 1.20
N ALA A 144 -18.06 12.41 2.20
CA ALA A 144 -17.20 12.07 3.34
C ALA A 144 -17.39 10.61 3.69
N GLY A 145 -16.39 10.01 4.27
CA GLY A 145 -16.50 8.64 4.74
C GLY A 145 -15.67 8.37 5.97
N VAL A 146 -16.12 7.39 6.71
CA VAL A 146 -15.45 6.85 7.90
C VAL A 146 -15.37 5.35 7.76
N PHE A 147 -14.22 4.79 8.11
CA PHE A 147 -14.00 3.36 8.12
C PHE A 147 -13.26 2.93 9.38
N ALA A 148 -13.52 1.72 9.83
CA ALA A 148 -12.75 1.04 10.85
C ALA A 148 -12.73 -0.45 10.54
N GLU A 149 -11.57 -1.06 10.62
CA GLU A 149 -11.39 -2.50 10.44
C GLU A 149 -10.44 -3.04 11.51
N LYS A 150 -10.86 -4.14 12.14
CA LYS A 150 -10.03 -4.94 13.04
C LYS A 150 -9.82 -6.30 12.40
N ALA A 151 -8.57 -6.70 12.26
CA ALA A 151 -8.21 -8.00 11.70
C ALA A 151 -7.36 -8.80 12.66
N SER A 152 -7.44 -10.12 12.56
CA SER A 152 -6.55 -11.05 13.24
C SER A 152 -6.02 -12.10 12.27
N VAL A 153 -4.79 -12.53 12.53
CA VAL A 153 -4.09 -13.59 11.80
C VAL A 153 -3.57 -14.59 12.81
N GLU A 154 -3.83 -15.87 12.56
CA GLU A 154 -3.23 -16.99 13.30
C GLU A 154 -2.49 -17.90 12.32
N LEU A 155 -1.25 -18.25 12.64
CA LEU A 155 -0.43 -19.15 11.85
C LEU A 155 0.13 -20.25 12.74
N ALA A 156 -0.04 -21.50 12.32
CA ALA A 156 0.56 -22.66 12.97
C ALA A 156 1.08 -23.63 11.90
N ASN A 157 2.13 -24.41 12.22
CA ASN A 157 2.63 -25.41 11.30
C ASN A 157 3.19 -26.65 12.02
N SER A 158 3.47 -27.68 11.22
CA SER A 158 4.01 -28.96 11.70
C SER A 158 5.42 -28.90 12.31
N LEU A 159 6.14 -27.78 12.12
CA LEU A 159 7.48 -27.57 12.71
C LEU A 159 7.41 -26.89 14.08
N GLY A 160 6.22 -26.71 14.64
CA GLY A 160 5.98 -26.15 15.97
C GLY A 160 5.86 -24.63 16.00
N LEU A 161 5.90 -23.96 14.87
CA LEU A 161 5.66 -22.51 14.80
C LEU A 161 4.20 -22.20 15.16
N ARG A 162 4.01 -21.22 16.04
CA ARG A 162 2.70 -20.65 16.40
C ARG A 162 2.83 -19.15 16.56
N LEU A 163 2.11 -18.41 15.73
CA LEU A 163 2.11 -16.96 15.70
C LEU A 163 0.68 -16.43 15.68
N SER A 164 0.47 -15.31 16.34
CA SER A 164 -0.78 -14.55 16.26
C SER A 164 -0.46 -13.09 16.04
N GLY A 165 -1.26 -12.44 15.19
CA GLY A 165 -1.18 -11.01 14.91
C GLY A 165 -2.56 -10.36 14.97
N ARG A 166 -2.61 -9.11 15.41
CA ARG A 166 -3.83 -8.29 15.41
C ARG A 166 -3.51 -6.94 14.83
N GLN A 167 -4.45 -6.42 14.08
CA GLN A 167 -4.37 -5.09 13.48
C GLN A 167 -5.68 -4.38 13.63
N CYS A 168 -5.63 -3.05 13.69
CA CYS A 168 -6.82 -2.23 13.59
C CYS A 168 -6.47 -0.96 12.85
N VAL A 169 -7.21 -0.69 11.79
CA VAL A 169 -7.12 0.54 11.02
C VAL A 169 -8.43 1.27 11.15
N LYS A 170 -8.38 2.55 11.48
CA LYS A 170 -9.54 3.44 11.44
C LYS A 170 -9.13 4.74 10.80
N GLY A 171 -10.07 5.35 10.11
CA GLY A 171 -9.81 6.62 9.46
C GLY A 171 -11.05 7.25 8.88
N ALA A 172 -10.85 8.46 8.39
CA ALA A 172 -11.86 9.23 7.73
C ALA A 172 -11.30 9.91 6.48
N TYR A 173 -12.18 10.24 5.55
CA TYR A 173 -11.82 11.01 4.37
C TYR A 173 -12.86 12.10 4.07
N ALA A 174 -12.40 13.11 3.39
CA ALA A 174 -13.18 14.21 2.84
C ALA A 174 -12.88 14.35 1.35
N GLN A 175 -13.92 14.36 0.51
CA GLN A 175 -13.85 14.72 -0.90
C GLN A 175 -14.73 15.94 -1.14
N ALA A 176 -14.10 17.07 -1.43
CA ALA A 176 -14.79 18.31 -1.74
C ALA A 176 -14.93 18.47 -3.25
N VAL A 177 -16.13 18.79 -3.71
CA VAL A 177 -16.39 19.26 -5.07
C VAL A 177 -16.70 20.75 -4.99
N ILE A 178 -15.98 21.55 -5.77
CA ILE A 178 -16.18 23.01 -5.89
C ILE A 178 -16.71 23.27 -7.29
N ASN A 179 -17.74 24.11 -7.40
CA ASN A 179 -18.25 24.58 -8.68
C ASN A 179 -18.31 26.12 -8.69
N LYS A 180 -17.63 26.73 -9.66
CA LYS A 180 -17.66 28.17 -9.89
C LYS A 180 -17.98 28.44 -11.35
N ASP A 181 -19.11 29.04 -11.61
CA ASP A 181 -19.53 29.44 -12.97
C ASP A 181 -19.49 28.30 -14.01
N GLY A 182 -19.74 27.05 -13.56
CA GLY A 182 -19.71 25.86 -14.41
C GLY A 182 -18.34 25.17 -14.49
N GLU A 183 -17.29 25.75 -13.93
CA GLU A 183 -16.01 25.06 -13.73
C GLU A 183 -16.08 24.21 -12.43
N ALA A 184 -16.00 22.89 -12.56
CA ALA A 184 -15.97 21.97 -11.43
C ALA A 184 -14.54 21.50 -11.16
N GLN A 185 -14.13 21.51 -9.89
CA GLN A 185 -12.87 20.96 -9.40
C GLN A 185 -13.12 20.13 -8.15
N ASP A 186 -12.36 19.08 -7.97
CA ASP A 186 -12.45 18.25 -6.77
C ASP A 186 -11.07 18.02 -6.13
N ALA A 187 -11.10 17.70 -4.84
CA ALA A 187 -9.92 17.24 -4.14
C ALA A 187 -10.31 16.36 -2.96
N PHE A 188 -9.36 15.50 -2.59
CA PHE A 188 -9.48 14.48 -1.57
C PHE A 188 -8.39 14.65 -0.51
N ASP A 189 -8.79 14.50 0.78
CA ASP A 189 -7.85 14.34 1.87
C ASP A 189 -8.37 13.30 2.87
N PHE A 190 -7.47 12.71 3.68
CA PHE A 190 -7.83 11.67 4.64
C PHE A 190 -6.93 11.73 5.87
N ALA A 191 -7.43 11.13 6.96
CA ALA A 191 -6.65 10.86 8.18
C ALA A 191 -6.85 9.41 8.63
N LEU A 192 -5.82 8.83 9.27
CA LEU A 192 -5.91 7.50 9.90
C LEU A 192 -6.28 7.62 11.39
N ASP A 193 -7.19 8.54 11.66
CA ASP A 193 -7.88 8.75 12.93
C ASP A 193 -9.31 9.25 12.68
N LEU A 194 -10.10 9.42 13.72
CA LEU A 194 -11.49 9.87 13.62
C LEU A 194 -11.69 11.31 14.13
N GLU A 195 -10.63 11.92 14.64
CA GLU A 195 -10.62 13.23 15.27
C GLU A 195 -10.27 14.35 14.29
N SER A 196 -9.56 14.03 13.22
CA SER A 196 -9.05 15.01 12.22
C SER A 196 -10.07 15.47 11.17
N GLY A 197 -11.37 15.19 11.36
CA GLY A 197 -12.42 15.45 10.38
C GLY A 197 -12.46 16.89 9.85
N ASP A 198 -12.30 17.89 10.73
CA ASP A 198 -12.29 19.32 10.32
C ASP A 198 -11.04 19.66 9.51
N ILE A 199 -9.89 19.10 9.87
CA ILE A 199 -8.61 19.35 9.18
C ILE A 199 -8.66 18.81 7.75
N ILE A 200 -9.11 17.56 7.56
CA ILE A 200 -9.22 16.96 6.23
C ILE A 200 -10.28 17.67 5.37
N SER A 201 -11.38 18.13 5.97
CA SER A 201 -12.40 18.94 5.30
C SER A 201 -11.82 20.24 4.78
N GLN A 202 -11.08 20.95 5.61
CA GLN A 202 -10.43 22.21 5.25
C GLN A 202 -9.37 22.01 4.15
N ASN A 203 -8.55 20.97 4.27
CA ASN A 203 -7.54 20.63 3.27
C ASN A 203 -8.15 20.29 1.91
N ALA A 204 -9.21 19.46 1.88
CA ALA A 204 -9.89 19.09 0.65
C ALA A 204 -10.49 20.31 -0.05
N VAL A 205 -11.20 21.17 0.68
CA VAL A 205 -11.78 22.41 0.11
C VAL A 205 -10.71 23.35 -0.40
N LYS A 206 -9.65 23.61 0.38
CA LYS A 206 -8.52 24.45 -0.02
C LYS A 206 -7.84 23.93 -1.28
N ALA A 207 -7.61 22.62 -1.36
CA ALA A 207 -6.99 21.99 -2.52
C ALA A 207 -7.89 22.08 -3.76
N ALA A 208 -9.21 21.87 -3.63
CA ALA A 208 -10.14 22.02 -4.76
C ALA A 208 -10.23 23.47 -5.25
N LEU A 209 -10.33 24.45 -4.33
CA LEU A 209 -10.35 25.87 -4.65
C LEU A 209 -9.07 26.31 -5.40
N SER A 210 -7.91 25.79 -5.03
CA SER A 210 -6.63 26.18 -5.65
C SER A 210 -6.50 25.74 -7.11
N LYS A 211 -7.34 24.82 -7.58
CA LYS A 211 -7.38 24.33 -8.97
C LYS A 211 -8.24 25.17 -9.89
N LEU A 212 -9.06 26.08 -9.34
CA LEU A 212 -9.95 26.95 -10.17
C LEU A 212 -9.12 27.87 -11.06
N GLY A 213 -9.60 28.08 -12.29
CA GLY A 213 -8.95 28.92 -13.29
C GLY A 213 -7.65 28.33 -13.83
N ALA A 214 -7.46 27.01 -13.72
CA ALA A 214 -6.27 26.34 -14.25
C ALA A 214 -6.13 26.53 -15.76
N GLU A 215 -4.96 26.97 -16.20
CA GLU A 215 -4.62 27.23 -17.60
C GLU A 215 -3.88 26.05 -18.24
N GLU A 216 -3.83 26.02 -19.57
CA GLU A 216 -2.99 25.07 -20.32
C GLU A 216 -1.53 25.55 -20.33
N ILE A 217 -0.59 24.63 -20.35
CA ILE A 217 0.84 24.92 -20.40
C ILE A 217 1.43 24.57 -21.77
N GLN A 218 2.48 25.29 -22.20
CA GLN A 218 3.20 24.98 -23.42
C GLN A 218 4.04 23.69 -23.27
N SER A 219 4.15 22.93 -24.37
CA SER A 219 5.04 21.77 -24.43
C SER A 219 6.49 22.19 -24.27
N GLY A 220 7.26 21.38 -23.49
CA GLY A 220 8.68 21.70 -23.23
C GLY A 220 9.32 20.79 -22.22
N LYS A 221 10.52 21.17 -21.80
CA LYS A 221 11.21 20.56 -20.67
C LYS A 221 11.17 21.52 -19.47
N TYR A 222 10.75 20.99 -18.34
CA TYR A 222 10.58 21.77 -17.12
C TYR A 222 11.20 21.02 -15.94
N LYS A 223 11.81 21.74 -15.02
CA LYS A 223 12.05 21.19 -13.69
C LYS A 223 10.70 20.86 -13.05
N VAL A 224 10.65 19.77 -12.32
CA VAL A 224 9.41 19.27 -11.73
C VAL A 224 9.60 19.02 -10.24
N ILE A 225 8.70 19.56 -9.43
CA ILE A 225 8.44 18.96 -8.12
C ILE A 225 7.23 18.04 -8.27
N MET A 226 7.40 16.79 -7.86
CA MET A 226 6.29 15.86 -7.71
C MET A 226 5.86 15.87 -6.25
N ASP A 227 4.59 16.25 -5.99
CA ASP A 227 3.99 16.20 -4.66
C ASP A 227 4.13 14.79 -4.06
N GLY A 228 4.37 14.68 -2.77
CA GLY A 228 4.58 13.41 -2.10
C GLY A 228 3.41 12.43 -2.25
N LYS A 229 2.16 12.93 -2.38
CA LYS A 229 0.99 12.09 -2.68
C LYS A 229 1.10 11.46 -4.07
N GLN A 230 1.64 12.19 -5.05
CA GLN A 230 1.82 11.69 -6.42
C GLN A 230 3.05 10.79 -6.52
N MET A 231 4.15 11.15 -5.86
CA MET A 231 5.35 10.32 -5.85
C MET A 231 5.12 8.97 -5.15
N ARG A 232 4.33 8.92 -4.07
CA ARG A 232 3.94 7.63 -3.47
C ARG A 232 3.05 6.80 -4.40
N ALA A 233 2.20 7.44 -5.22
CA ALA A 233 1.40 6.75 -6.24
C ALA A 233 2.30 6.16 -7.33
N MET A 234 3.35 6.87 -7.75
CA MET A 234 4.40 6.33 -8.62
C MET A 234 5.12 5.15 -7.98
N LEU A 235 5.53 5.26 -6.70
CA LEU A 235 6.13 4.13 -5.98
C LEU A 235 5.20 2.91 -5.94
N SER A 236 3.91 3.10 -5.72
CA SER A 236 2.92 2.02 -5.74
C SER A 236 2.84 1.36 -7.12
N ALA A 237 2.73 2.15 -8.19
CA ALA A 237 2.62 1.65 -9.57
C ALA A 237 3.87 0.86 -10.00
N PHE A 238 5.05 1.27 -9.54
CA PHE A 238 6.32 0.65 -9.87
C PHE A 238 6.88 -0.29 -8.79
N SER A 239 6.19 -0.51 -7.67
CA SER A 239 6.70 -1.33 -6.55
C SER A 239 7.11 -2.75 -6.96
N GLY A 240 6.43 -3.31 -7.95
CA GLY A 240 6.71 -4.63 -8.50
C GLY A 240 8.13 -4.80 -9.06
N VAL A 241 8.83 -3.72 -9.43
CA VAL A 241 10.23 -3.81 -9.92
C VAL A 241 11.21 -4.25 -8.85
N PHE A 242 10.85 -4.06 -7.57
CA PHE A 242 11.66 -4.48 -6.43
C PHE A 242 11.41 -5.92 -5.99
N SER A 243 10.50 -6.65 -6.66
CA SER A 243 10.23 -8.07 -6.38
C SER A 243 11.31 -8.98 -6.97
N GLY A 244 11.92 -9.81 -6.13
CA GLY A 244 12.88 -10.83 -6.56
C GLY A 244 12.25 -11.85 -7.51
N LYS A 245 10.94 -12.15 -7.35
CA LYS A 245 10.16 -12.96 -8.30
C LYS A 245 10.12 -12.32 -9.68
N ASN A 246 9.75 -11.04 -9.77
CA ASN A 246 9.67 -10.33 -11.05
C ASN A 246 11.05 -10.20 -11.70
N ALA A 247 12.10 -9.97 -10.91
CA ALA A 247 13.47 -9.96 -11.42
C ALA A 247 13.88 -11.30 -12.05
N MET A 248 13.56 -12.42 -11.41
CA MET A 248 13.83 -13.76 -11.94
C MET A 248 13.01 -14.11 -13.18
N LEU A 249 11.80 -13.55 -13.30
CA LEU A 249 10.93 -13.76 -14.46
C LEU A 249 11.23 -12.80 -15.63
N GLY A 250 12.25 -11.94 -15.51
CA GLY A 250 12.58 -10.94 -16.52
C GLY A 250 11.60 -9.76 -16.58
N LEU A 251 10.80 -9.56 -15.54
CA LEU A 251 9.79 -8.51 -15.43
C LEU A 251 10.29 -7.30 -14.61
N SER A 252 11.58 -7.22 -14.32
CA SER A 252 12.22 -6.09 -13.65
C SER A 252 13.63 -5.83 -14.19
N LEU A 253 13.90 -4.60 -14.54
CA LEU A 253 15.23 -4.13 -14.94
C LEU A 253 16.23 -4.05 -13.77
N LEU A 254 15.80 -4.35 -12.54
CA LEU A 254 16.67 -4.43 -11.37
C LEU A 254 17.27 -5.83 -11.16
N ALA A 255 16.99 -6.78 -12.05
CA ALA A 255 17.58 -8.11 -12.02
C ALA A 255 19.12 -8.01 -12.04
N GLY A 256 19.77 -8.60 -11.03
CA GLY A 256 21.24 -8.60 -10.89
C GLY A 256 21.88 -7.27 -10.50
N LYS A 257 21.10 -6.23 -10.20
CA LYS A 257 21.61 -4.90 -9.87
C LYS A 257 21.78 -4.62 -8.37
N GLU A 258 21.64 -5.60 -7.52
CA GLU A 258 21.94 -5.42 -6.10
C GLU A 258 23.43 -5.07 -5.92
N GLY A 259 23.70 -4.03 -5.15
CA GLY A 259 25.02 -3.41 -5.00
C GLY A 259 25.32 -2.28 -5.99
N GLU A 260 24.51 -2.11 -7.03
CA GLU A 260 24.67 -1.02 -8.00
C GLU A 260 23.93 0.26 -7.57
N LYS A 261 24.41 1.38 -8.07
CA LYS A 261 23.78 2.68 -7.92
C LYS A 261 22.63 2.84 -8.91
N ILE A 262 21.41 2.97 -8.38
CA ILE A 262 20.17 3.06 -9.18
C ILE A 262 19.37 4.34 -8.92
N ALA A 263 19.77 5.15 -7.96
CA ALA A 263 19.14 6.42 -7.60
C ALA A 263 20.18 7.48 -7.23
N ALA A 264 19.76 8.71 -7.00
CA ALA A 264 20.65 9.78 -6.52
C ALA A 264 21.27 9.44 -5.14
N ASP A 265 22.46 9.94 -4.84
CA ASP A 265 23.33 9.55 -3.71
C ASP A 265 22.69 9.66 -2.32
N PHE A 266 21.72 10.52 -2.17
CA PHE A 266 21.03 10.74 -0.89
C PHE A 266 19.65 10.04 -0.80
N VAL A 267 19.22 9.40 -1.88
CA VAL A 267 17.91 8.71 -1.90
C VAL A 267 18.01 7.41 -1.14
N THR A 268 17.15 7.26 -0.13
CA THR A 268 16.97 6.02 0.64
C THR A 268 15.50 5.61 0.57
N LEU A 269 15.25 4.40 0.07
CA LEU A 269 13.93 3.78 0.00
C LEU A 269 13.85 2.70 1.07
N VAL A 270 12.89 2.85 1.97
CA VAL A 270 12.74 2.00 3.16
C VAL A 270 11.52 1.11 3.02
N ASP A 271 11.63 -0.13 3.48
CA ASP A 271 10.51 -1.01 3.80
C ASP A 271 10.43 -1.19 5.33
N ASP A 272 9.39 -0.63 5.94
CA ASP A 272 9.21 -0.56 7.39
C ASP A 272 7.88 -1.23 7.80
N PRO A 273 7.91 -2.47 8.31
CA PRO A 273 6.71 -3.18 8.74
C PRO A 273 6.14 -2.68 10.08
N PHE A 274 6.79 -1.71 10.73
CA PHE A 274 6.43 -1.24 12.07
C PHE A 274 5.84 0.18 12.07
N LEU A 275 5.52 0.73 10.91
CA LEU A 275 4.88 2.03 10.84
C LEU A 275 3.57 2.05 11.62
N ALA A 276 3.35 3.13 12.39
CA ALA A 276 2.18 3.35 13.24
C ALA A 276 0.91 3.67 12.41
N SER A 277 0.67 2.94 11.34
CA SER A 277 -0.49 3.09 10.45
C SER A 277 -1.64 2.12 10.74
N GLY A 278 -1.55 1.37 11.85
CA GLY A 278 -2.52 0.34 12.22
C GLY A 278 -2.31 -1.02 11.54
N VAL A 279 -1.36 -1.12 10.60
CA VAL A 279 -1.05 -2.37 9.86
C VAL A 279 0.34 -2.94 10.19
N ALA A 280 0.94 -2.50 11.30
CA ALA A 280 2.21 -3.05 11.76
C ALA A 280 2.11 -4.56 11.98
N THR A 281 3.15 -5.30 11.58
CA THR A 281 3.18 -6.76 11.71
C THR A 281 4.56 -7.26 12.11
N ALA A 282 4.62 -8.22 13.03
CA ALA A 282 5.86 -8.83 13.50
C ALA A 282 6.35 -10.00 12.64
N PHE A 283 5.51 -10.49 11.73
CA PHE A 283 5.82 -11.58 10.81
C PHE A 283 5.07 -11.41 9.49
N ASP A 284 5.62 -11.98 8.43
CA ASP A 284 4.98 -12.01 7.12
C ASP A 284 3.99 -13.18 6.98
N GLY A 285 3.36 -13.32 5.83
CA GLY A 285 2.38 -14.38 5.57
C GLY A 285 2.96 -15.82 5.57
N GLU A 286 4.27 -15.98 5.72
CA GLU A 286 4.96 -17.26 5.84
C GLU A 286 5.51 -17.49 7.25
N GLY A 287 5.31 -16.55 8.18
CA GLY A 287 5.79 -16.61 9.54
C GLY A 287 7.23 -16.16 9.73
N VAL A 288 7.86 -15.56 8.72
CA VAL A 288 9.20 -14.99 8.84
C VAL A 288 9.13 -13.68 9.61
N ALA A 289 9.99 -13.48 10.62
CA ALA A 289 10.02 -12.25 11.39
C ALA A 289 10.34 -11.05 10.50
N THR A 290 9.48 -10.05 10.54
CA THR A 290 9.65 -8.80 9.79
C THR A 290 10.72 -7.93 10.42
N TYR A 291 11.33 -7.07 9.62
CA TYR A 291 12.31 -6.09 10.07
C TYR A 291 12.35 -4.88 9.14
N LYS A 292 12.66 -3.72 9.72
CA LYS A 292 12.90 -2.51 8.94
C LYS A 292 14.17 -2.64 8.11
N LYS A 293 14.09 -2.35 6.81
CA LYS A 293 15.21 -2.46 5.89
C LYS A 293 15.25 -1.33 4.87
N SER A 294 16.44 -0.97 4.41
CA SER A 294 16.62 -0.11 3.24
C SER A 294 16.70 -0.99 2.00
N VAL A 295 15.76 -0.79 1.08
CA VAL A 295 15.78 -1.42 -0.25
C VAL A 295 16.77 -0.67 -1.14
N ILE A 296 16.75 0.66 -1.10
CA ILE A 296 17.78 1.53 -1.62
C ILE A 296 18.38 2.29 -0.44
N GLU A 297 19.68 2.33 -0.33
CA GLU A 297 20.39 3.11 0.69
C GLU A 297 21.43 3.99 0.03
N ASN A 298 21.30 5.31 0.20
CA ASN A 298 22.19 6.29 -0.39
C ASN A 298 22.41 6.04 -1.89
N GLY A 299 21.31 5.85 -2.63
CA GLY A 299 21.27 5.60 -4.07
C GLY A 299 21.63 4.18 -4.52
N THR A 300 22.10 3.32 -3.63
CA THR A 300 22.52 1.95 -3.93
C THR A 300 21.44 0.95 -3.63
N LEU A 301 21.06 0.09 -4.59
CA LEU A 301 20.16 -1.04 -4.38
C LEU A 301 20.79 -2.05 -3.41
N LYS A 302 20.25 -2.20 -2.22
CA LYS A 302 20.78 -3.12 -1.19
C LYS A 302 20.21 -4.52 -1.33
N THR A 303 18.95 -4.63 -1.66
CA THR A 303 18.24 -5.90 -1.80
C THR A 303 17.00 -5.72 -2.67
N LEU A 304 16.59 -6.78 -3.34
CA LEU A 304 15.21 -6.95 -3.77
C LEU A 304 14.40 -7.56 -2.62
N LEU A 305 13.09 -7.58 -2.76
CA LEU A 305 12.17 -8.18 -1.79
C LEU A 305 11.96 -9.66 -2.15
N TYR A 306 12.03 -10.54 -1.14
CA TYR A 306 11.92 -11.99 -1.32
C TYR A 306 10.97 -12.61 -0.29
N ASP A 307 10.16 -13.56 -0.74
CA ASP A 307 9.55 -14.60 0.08
C ASP A 307 10.52 -15.78 0.29
N LEU A 308 10.07 -16.83 0.95
CA LEU A 308 10.91 -18.03 1.18
C LEU A 308 11.24 -18.77 -0.12
N ALA A 309 10.27 -18.91 -1.03
CA ALA A 309 10.45 -19.69 -2.24
C ALA A 309 11.44 -19.03 -3.21
N TYR A 310 11.29 -17.73 -3.44
CA TYR A 310 12.16 -16.98 -4.34
C TYR A 310 13.52 -16.63 -3.71
N ALA A 311 13.59 -16.46 -2.38
CA ALA A 311 14.86 -16.37 -1.68
C ALA A 311 15.69 -17.64 -1.87
N LYS A 312 15.08 -18.81 -1.68
CA LYS A 312 15.74 -20.11 -1.89
C LYS A 312 16.22 -20.29 -3.33
N LYS A 313 15.38 -19.92 -4.33
CA LYS A 313 15.77 -19.94 -5.76
C LYS A 313 16.95 -19.00 -6.05
N ALA A 314 17.01 -17.86 -5.35
CA ALA A 314 18.07 -16.87 -5.50
C ALA A 314 19.35 -17.24 -4.71
N GLY A 315 19.35 -18.29 -3.90
CA GLY A 315 20.44 -18.59 -2.98
C GLY A 315 20.60 -17.53 -1.88
N LYS A 316 19.50 -16.88 -1.46
CA LYS A 316 19.45 -15.81 -0.46
C LYS A 316 18.57 -16.21 0.73
N GLN A 317 18.50 -15.32 1.71
CA GLN A 317 17.50 -15.37 2.78
C GLN A 317 16.26 -14.59 2.40
N SER A 318 15.09 -15.00 2.92
CA SER A 318 13.86 -14.22 2.80
C SER A 318 14.05 -12.83 3.41
N THR A 319 13.48 -11.83 2.78
CA THR A 319 13.41 -10.48 3.34
C THR A 319 12.14 -10.25 4.16
N ALA A 320 11.41 -11.34 4.48
CA ALA A 320 10.13 -11.30 5.18
C ALA A 320 9.10 -10.43 4.43
N ASN A 321 8.95 -10.67 3.14
CA ASN A 321 8.00 -9.95 2.27
C ASN A 321 6.99 -10.87 1.59
N GLY A 322 6.82 -12.10 2.09
CA GLY A 322 5.80 -13.04 1.64
C GLY A 322 4.44 -12.65 2.22
N GLN A 323 3.67 -11.80 1.53
CA GLN A 323 2.36 -11.37 2.00
C GLN A 323 1.22 -12.25 1.49
N ARG A 324 0.18 -12.39 2.30
CA ARG A 324 -1.12 -12.96 1.92
C ARG A 324 -2.21 -11.93 2.15
N ALA A 325 -2.90 -11.52 1.09
CA ALA A 325 -4.00 -10.57 1.21
C ALA A 325 -5.24 -11.18 1.89
N SER A 326 -5.39 -12.52 1.86
CA SER A 326 -6.42 -13.26 2.59
C SER A 326 -6.04 -14.73 2.77
N TYR A 327 -6.78 -15.47 3.60
CA TYR A 327 -6.62 -16.92 3.76
C TYR A 327 -6.72 -17.67 2.42
N ALA A 328 -7.51 -17.19 1.46
CA ALA A 328 -7.74 -17.86 0.19
C ALA A 328 -6.70 -17.54 -0.90
N GLN A 329 -5.87 -16.52 -0.69
CA GLN A 329 -4.90 -16.09 -1.70
C GLN A 329 -3.54 -16.74 -1.52
N GLN A 330 -2.83 -16.86 -2.64
CA GLN A 330 -1.43 -17.28 -2.64
C GLN A 330 -0.53 -16.19 -2.08
N ILE A 331 0.63 -16.61 -1.58
CA ILE A 331 1.69 -15.70 -1.14
C ILE A 331 2.19 -14.91 -2.34
N ASN A 332 2.33 -13.61 -2.14
CA ASN A 332 2.91 -12.70 -3.10
C ASN A 332 3.98 -11.83 -2.44
N ILE A 333 4.99 -11.44 -3.21
CA ILE A 333 6.06 -10.57 -2.71
C ILE A 333 5.59 -9.12 -2.79
N ALA A 334 5.44 -8.48 -1.64
CA ALA A 334 5.06 -7.08 -1.53
C ALA A 334 5.75 -6.40 -0.34
N PRO A 335 6.00 -5.07 -0.40
CA PRO A 335 6.51 -4.30 0.72
C PRO A 335 5.42 -4.06 1.78
N PHE A 336 5.82 -3.66 2.97
CA PHE A 336 4.95 -3.18 4.04
C PHE A 336 4.81 -1.64 4.00
N GLY A 337 5.53 -0.92 4.85
CA GLY A 337 5.62 0.53 4.79
C GLY A 337 6.74 0.96 3.83
N PHE A 338 6.40 1.26 2.58
CA PHE A 338 7.35 1.48 1.52
C PHE A 338 7.46 2.96 1.17
N TYR A 339 8.55 3.61 1.57
CA TYR A 339 8.64 5.06 1.44
C TYR A 339 10.05 5.58 1.16
N ILE A 340 10.12 6.71 0.43
CA ILE A 340 11.33 7.51 0.32
C ILE A 340 11.53 8.26 1.63
N LYS A 341 12.71 8.12 2.23
CA LYS A 341 13.06 8.84 3.46
C LYS A 341 13.10 10.35 3.21
N GLY A 342 12.53 11.12 4.14
CA GLY A 342 12.55 12.57 4.09
C GLY A 342 13.96 13.17 4.25
N GLY A 343 14.14 14.34 3.66
CA GLY A 343 15.34 15.17 3.76
C GLY A 343 15.24 16.25 4.84
N GLU A 344 15.89 17.38 4.58
CA GLU A 344 15.97 18.50 5.55
C GLU A 344 15.04 19.67 5.19
N LEU A 345 14.71 19.84 3.90
CA LEU A 345 13.96 20.99 3.38
C LEU A 345 12.47 20.89 3.72
N THR A 346 11.83 21.99 4.05
CA THR A 346 10.36 22.06 4.03
C THR A 346 9.85 22.06 2.58
N ASP A 347 8.55 21.83 2.37
CA ASP A 347 7.93 21.87 1.03
C ASP A 347 8.15 23.26 0.39
N ASP A 348 7.99 24.37 1.16
CA ASP A 348 8.23 25.72 0.68
C ASP A 348 9.69 25.94 0.26
N GLN A 349 10.65 25.50 1.08
CA GLN A 349 12.09 25.57 0.75
C GLN A 349 12.45 24.74 -0.48
N LEU A 350 11.73 23.62 -0.74
CA LEU A 350 11.91 22.83 -1.95
C LEU A 350 11.42 23.60 -3.18
N ILE A 351 10.29 24.30 -3.08
CA ILE A 351 9.72 25.18 -4.12
C ILE A 351 10.67 26.35 -4.41
N GLU A 352 11.17 27.01 -3.38
CA GLU A 352 12.19 28.08 -3.52
C GLU A 352 13.47 27.56 -4.23
N LYS A 353 13.94 26.37 -3.85
CA LYS A 353 15.13 25.72 -4.46
C LYS A 353 14.93 25.40 -5.91
N MET A 354 13.72 25.04 -6.34
CA MET A 354 13.42 24.78 -7.75
C MET A 354 13.56 26.05 -8.59
N GLY A 355 13.13 27.20 -8.07
CA GLY A 355 13.07 28.46 -8.79
C GLY A 355 11.92 28.50 -9.78
N ASP A 356 12.16 28.10 -11.04
CA ASP A 356 11.15 28.02 -12.09
C ASP A 356 10.87 26.55 -12.47
N GLY A 357 9.59 26.20 -12.66
CA GLY A 357 9.20 24.83 -13.04
C GLY A 357 7.72 24.55 -12.83
N ILE A 358 7.38 23.29 -12.64
CA ILE A 358 6.01 22.81 -12.42
C ILE A 358 5.98 21.99 -11.13
N TYR A 359 5.03 22.31 -10.27
CA TYR A 359 4.69 21.49 -9.11
C TYR A 359 3.48 20.62 -9.45
N ILE A 360 3.71 19.32 -9.69
CA ILE A 360 2.67 18.35 -10.08
C ILE A 360 1.96 17.84 -8.83
N THR A 361 0.68 18.14 -8.71
CA THR A 361 -0.17 17.75 -7.58
C THR A 361 -1.25 16.73 -7.95
N GLU A 362 -1.35 16.37 -9.22
CA GLU A 362 -2.31 15.38 -9.70
C GLU A 362 -1.74 14.57 -10.86
N LEU A 363 -1.89 13.23 -10.77
CA LEU A 363 -1.59 12.25 -11.82
C LEU A 363 -2.85 11.43 -12.11
N LYS A 364 -3.28 11.38 -13.37
CA LYS A 364 -4.46 10.61 -13.80
C LYS A 364 -4.07 9.44 -14.70
N GLY A 365 -4.67 8.28 -14.42
CA GLY A 365 -4.52 7.13 -15.31
C GLY A 365 -3.19 6.37 -15.17
N LEU A 366 -2.53 6.39 -14.02
CA LEU A 366 -1.30 5.61 -13.74
C LEU A 366 -1.42 4.15 -14.15
N HIS A 367 -2.58 3.52 -13.97
CA HIS A 367 -2.83 2.12 -14.33
C HIS A 367 -2.73 1.83 -15.83
N ALA A 368 -2.90 2.85 -16.68
CA ALA A 368 -2.82 2.73 -18.13
C ALA A 368 -1.58 3.41 -18.71
N GLY A 369 -1.06 4.45 -18.04
CA GLY A 369 0.04 5.27 -18.52
C GLY A 369 1.42 4.84 -18.01
N ALA A 370 1.54 3.81 -17.16
CA ALA A 370 2.79 3.32 -16.61
C ALA A 370 3.07 1.86 -17.02
N ASN A 371 4.29 1.58 -17.43
CA ASN A 371 4.77 0.24 -17.71
C ASN A 371 5.84 -0.16 -16.68
N ALA A 372 5.44 -0.98 -15.70
CA ALA A 372 6.35 -1.38 -14.62
C ALA A 372 7.55 -2.22 -15.10
N VAL A 373 7.47 -2.89 -16.26
CA VAL A 373 8.58 -3.70 -16.79
C VAL A 373 9.66 -2.83 -17.38
N THR A 374 9.30 -1.87 -18.25
CA THR A 374 10.27 -0.99 -18.92
C THR A 374 10.62 0.24 -18.07
N GLY A 375 9.77 0.59 -17.12
CA GLY A 375 9.88 1.82 -16.33
C GLY A 375 9.26 3.05 -17.01
N ASP A 376 8.83 2.95 -18.26
CA ASP A 376 8.31 4.09 -19.00
C ASP A 376 6.93 4.51 -18.49
N PHE A 377 6.69 5.81 -18.49
CA PHE A 377 5.40 6.38 -18.17
C PHE A 377 5.07 7.61 -19.02
N SER A 378 3.78 7.80 -19.25
CA SER A 378 3.20 8.98 -19.89
C SER A 378 1.81 9.21 -19.30
N ILE A 379 1.68 10.23 -18.43
CA ILE A 379 0.56 10.35 -17.50
C ILE A 379 -0.03 11.75 -17.56
N GLU A 380 -1.35 11.84 -17.75
CA GLU A 380 -2.07 13.09 -17.63
C GLU A 380 -1.88 13.69 -16.24
N SER A 381 -1.61 14.99 -16.22
CA SER A 381 -1.18 15.69 -15.02
C SER A 381 -1.82 17.06 -14.88
N ALA A 382 -1.90 17.51 -13.63
CA ALA A 382 -2.23 18.88 -13.27
C ALA A 382 -1.40 19.33 -12.06
N GLY A 383 -1.35 20.65 -11.85
CA GLY A 383 -0.57 21.20 -10.75
C GLY A 383 -0.47 22.71 -10.82
N PHE A 384 0.72 23.23 -10.52
CA PHE A 384 0.97 24.66 -10.46
C PHE A 384 2.27 25.02 -11.20
N VAL A 385 2.26 26.15 -11.91
CA VAL A 385 3.51 26.79 -12.33
C VAL A 385 4.20 27.34 -11.10
N VAL A 386 5.51 27.15 -11.04
CA VAL A 386 6.36 27.82 -10.06
C VAL A 386 7.23 28.82 -10.80
N LYS A 387 7.26 30.04 -10.30
CA LYS A 387 8.06 31.14 -10.83
C LYS A 387 8.75 31.88 -9.69
N ASP A 388 10.05 32.11 -9.87
CA ASP A 388 10.88 32.78 -8.86
C ASP A 388 10.75 32.13 -7.47
N GLY A 389 10.59 30.80 -7.39
CA GLY A 389 10.43 30.06 -6.15
C GLY A 389 9.07 30.16 -5.46
N HIS A 390 8.02 30.59 -6.19
CA HIS A 390 6.66 30.72 -5.64
C HIS A 390 5.61 30.13 -6.60
N LEU A 391 4.50 29.62 -6.02
CA LEU A 391 3.35 29.16 -6.83
C LEU A 391 2.71 30.35 -7.54
N ALA A 392 2.66 30.30 -8.88
CA ALA A 392 2.19 31.40 -9.72
C ALA A 392 0.78 31.21 -10.27
N GLY A 393 0.36 30.00 -10.61
CA GLY A 393 -0.98 29.72 -11.13
C GLY A 393 -1.20 28.23 -11.34
N ALA A 394 -2.48 27.81 -11.31
CA ALA A 394 -2.85 26.41 -11.55
C ALA A 394 -2.74 26.08 -13.05
N VAL A 395 -2.32 24.86 -13.38
CA VAL A 395 -2.21 24.35 -14.74
C VAL A 395 -2.77 22.93 -14.83
N LYS A 396 -3.39 22.63 -15.99
CA LYS A 396 -4.06 21.34 -16.25
C LYS A 396 -3.88 20.86 -17.69
N GLY A 397 -4.29 19.62 -17.95
CA GLY A 397 -4.40 19.10 -19.32
C GLY A 397 -3.04 18.89 -20.01
N PHE A 398 -1.99 18.63 -19.24
CA PHE A 398 -0.69 18.28 -19.77
C PHE A 398 -0.32 16.84 -19.41
N THR A 399 0.63 16.28 -20.14
CA THR A 399 1.16 14.95 -19.88
C THR A 399 2.61 15.06 -19.44
N VAL A 400 2.97 14.44 -18.31
CA VAL A 400 4.35 14.22 -17.92
C VAL A 400 4.80 12.85 -18.41
N ALA A 401 5.97 12.79 -19.09
CA ALA A 401 6.52 11.56 -19.62
C ALA A 401 7.98 11.37 -19.18
N GLY A 402 8.35 10.12 -18.94
CA GLY A 402 9.68 9.76 -18.50
C GLY A 402 9.86 8.27 -18.29
N ASN A 403 10.96 7.94 -17.62
CA ASN A 403 11.26 6.57 -17.17
C ASN A 403 11.53 6.58 -15.67
N PHE A 404 10.90 5.67 -14.94
CA PHE A 404 10.97 5.60 -13.48
C PHE A 404 12.40 5.39 -12.95
N PHE A 405 13.19 4.55 -13.62
CA PHE A 405 14.56 4.29 -13.18
C PHE A 405 15.48 5.50 -13.41
N ASP A 406 15.25 6.25 -14.49
CA ASP A 406 15.98 7.49 -14.74
C ASP A 406 15.49 8.61 -13.82
N MET A 407 14.20 8.66 -13.53
CA MET A 407 13.63 9.60 -12.57
C MET A 407 14.27 9.47 -11.18
N LEU A 408 14.47 8.24 -10.67
CA LEU A 408 15.15 8.01 -9.40
C LEU A 408 16.59 8.56 -9.36
N LYS A 409 17.30 8.54 -10.49
CA LYS A 409 18.65 9.10 -10.62
C LYS A 409 18.67 10.63 -10.73
N GLN A 410 17.57 11.20 -11.26
CA GLN A 410 17.40 12.63 -11.49
C GLN A 410 16.80 13.37 -10.28
N ILE A 411 16.59 12.72 -9.15
CA ILE A 411 16.16 13.39 -7.93
C ILE A 411 17.27 14.34 -7.47
N GLU A 412 16.97 15.64 -7.42
CA GLU A 412 17.89 16.71 -7.00
C GLU A 412 17.74 17.05 -5.52
N ALA A 413 16.57 16.88 -4.94
CA ALA A 413 16.27 17.08 -3.52
C ALA A 413 14.97 16.40 -3.12
N VAL A 414 14.80 16.16 -1.83
CA VAL A 414 13.55 15.68 -1.22
C VAL A 414 13.18 16.55 -0.05
N ALA A 415 11.89 16.77 0.15
CA ALA A 415 11.38 17.48 1.32
C ALA A 415 11.49 16.63 2.59
N ARG A 416 11.21 17.24 3.73
CA ARG A 416 11.33 16.59 5.05
C ARG A 416 10.17 15.66 5.34
N ASP A 417 8.95 16.11 5.08
CA ASP A 417 7.74 15.50 5.59
C ASP A 417 7.22 14.40 4.65
N VAL A 418 7.27 13.16 5.09
CA VAL A 418 6.80 12.00 4.31
C VAL A 418 5.28 11.90 4.37
N LYS A 419 4.63 12.00 3.22
CA LYS A 419 3.17 11.91 3.05
C LYS A 419 2.78 10.45 2.85
N MET A 420 2.43 9.76 3.94
CA MET A 420 1.99 8.38 3.89
C MET A 420 0.60 8.25 3.26
N GLY A 421 0.35 7.13 2.57
CA GLY A 421 -0.94 6.79 1.98
C GLY A 421 -1.86 6.01 2.91
N MET A 422 -3.10 5.82 2.48
CA MET A 422 -3.98 4.84 3.13
C MET A 422 -3.39 3.43 2.93
N PRO A 423 -3.42 2.58 3.96
CA PRO A 423 -3.04 1.17 3.81
C PRO A 423 -3.96 0.44 2.84
N SER A 424 -3.38 -0.48 2.07
CA SER A 424 -4.10 -1.47 1.28
C SER A 424 -3.60 -2.85 1.68
N GLY A 425 -4.41 -3.60 2.43
CA GLY A 425 -3.94 -4.78 3.14
C GLY A 425 -2.79 -4.42 4.10
N PHE A 426 -1.67 -5.10 4.00
CA PHE A 426 -0.48 -4.85 4.81
C PHE A 426 0.47 -3.80 4.22
N THR A 427 0.17 -3.23 3.07
CA THR A 427 1.07 -2.31 2.36
C THR A 427 0.59 -0.88 2.47
N THR A 428 1.51 0.03 2.78
CA THR A 428 1.31 1.47 2.62
C THR A 428 2.52 2.09 1.93
N TYR A 429 2.29 3.10 1.10
CA TYR A 429 3.33 3.82 0.38
C TYR A 429 3.48 5.23 0.93
N GLY A 430 4.68 5.76 0.89
CA GLY A 430 4.95 7.11 1.35
C GLY A 430 6.05 7.82 0.54
N SER A 431 5.96 9.12 0.44
CA SER A 431 7.03 9.95 -0.11
C SER A 431 6.94 11.37 0.44
N PRO A 432 8.06 12.04 0.64
CA PRO A 432 8.09 13.51 0.69
C PRO A 432 7.84 14.08 -0.71
N ASP A 433 7.69 15.39 -0.84
CA ASP A 433 7.80 16.06 -2.11
C ASP A 433 9.21 15.89 -2.69
N VAL A 434 9.28 15.67 -3.99
CA VAL A 434 10.53 15.32 -4.67
C VAL A 434 10.81 16.30 -5.80
N LEU A 435 11.94 16.99 -5.72
CA LEU A 435 12.45 17.83 -6.80
C LEU A 435 13.22 16.96 -7.79
N LEU A 436 12.75 16.96 -9.02
CA LEU A 436 13.33 16.27 -10.17
C LEU A 436 14.04 17.27 -11.09
N GLY A 437 15.01 16.79 -11.83
CA GLY A 437 15.55 17.51 -12.98
C GLY A 437 14.49 17.78 -14.06
N GLU A 438 14.93 18.13 -15.24
CA GLU A 438 14.02 18.43 -16.35
C GLU A 438 13.26 17.19 -16.82
N MET A 439 11.93 17.28 -16.80
CA MET A 439 11.00 16.29 -17.32
C MET A 439 10.35 16.77 -18.60
N SER A 440 9.96 15.84 -19.48
CA SER A 440 9.23 16.14 -20.70
C SER A 440 7.75 16.37 -20.37
N ILE A 441 7.27 17.56 -20.70
CA ILE A 441 5.87 17.96 -20.56
C ILE A 441 5.28 18.14 -21.96
N ALA A 442 4.20 17.43 -22.25
CA ALA A 442 3.39 17.64 -23.44
C ALA A 442 2.09 18.37 -23.04
N GLY A 443 1.99 19.62 -23.44
CA GLY A 443 0.84 20.48 -23.24
C GLY A 443 0.31 20.98 -24.59
N LYS A 444 -0.09 22.25 -24.61
CA LYS A 444 -0.60 22.90 -25.81
C LYS A 444 0.48 23.13 -26.89
#